data_9d47d9c0fcdd85c55d4d3207ee63fb31
#
_entry.id   9d47d9c0fcdd85c55d4d3207ee63fb31
#
_cell.length_a   1.000
_cell.length_b   1.000
_cell.length_c   1.000
_cell.angle_alpha   90.00
_cell.angle_beta   90.00
_cell.angle_gamma   90.00
#
_symmetry.space_group_name_H-M   'P 1'
#
loop_
_entity.id
_entity.type
_entity.pdbx_description
1 polymer ?
#
loop_
_entity_poly.entity_id
_entity_poly.type
_entity_poly.pdbx_seq_one_letter_code
_entity_poly.pdbx_strand_id
1 'polypeptide(L)'
;PSPGEGPSEEQRRKGRFRVDIHARTADGARYVSTVAAQGDPGYAATSVMLGESALCLAMDEARLPDRAGVLTPATAMGGALADRLKGADFTLDVRTVS
;
A
#
# COMPACT_ATOMS: atom_id res chain seq x y z
N PRO A 1 -20.97 -4.03 -14.84
CA PRO A 1 -20.22 -4.20 -16.08
C PRO A 1 -20.17 -5.66 -16.53
N SER A 2 -20.01 -5.87 -17.83
CA SER A 2 -19.90 -7.22 -18.40
C SER A 2 -18.57 -7.88 -18.01
N PRO A 3 -18.49 -9.22 -18.06
CA PRO A 3 -17.21 -9.89 -17.82
C PRO A 3 -16.11 -9.35 -18.75
N GLY A 4 -14.96 -9.05 -18.17
CA GLY A 4 -13.84 -8.44 -18.90
C GLY A 4 -13.87 -6.93 -18.96
N GLU A 5 -14.95 -6.30 -18.54
CA GLU A 5 -15.02 -4.84 -18.42
C GLU A 5 -14.71 -4.42 -17.01
N GLY A 6 -13.89 -3.40 -16.87
CA GLY A 6 -13.62 -2.77 -15.59
C GLY A 6 -14.39 -1.46 -15.44
N PRO A 7 -14.14 -0.70 -14.37
CA PRO A 7 -14.72 0.62 -14.20
C PRO A 7 -14.24 1.57 -15.30
N SER A 8 -15.05 2.59 -15.61
CA SER A 8 -14.66 3.62 -16.57
C SER A 8 -13.44 4.39 -16.08
N GLU A 9 -12.75 5.09 -17.01
CA GLU A 9 -11.63 5.94 -16.65
C GLU A 9 -12.01 7.00 -15.61
N GLU A 10 -13.20 7.59 -15.76
CA GLU A 10 -13.71 8.57 -14.80
C GLU A 10 -13.94 7.95 -13.44
N GLN A 11 -14.53 6.76 -13.38
CA GLN A 11 -14.72 6.03 -12.12
C GLN A 11 -13.39 5.69 -11.46
N ARG A 12 -12.38 5.30 -12.25
CA ARG A 12 -11.06 5.00 -11.73
C ARG A 12 -10.38 6.24 -11.13
N ARG A 13 -10.52 7.39 -11.76
CA ARG A 13 -9.91 8.64 -11.27
C ARG A 13 -10.61 9.21 -10.05
N LYS A 14 -11.93 9.11 -10.00
CA LYS A 14 -12.74 9.62 -8.88
C LYS A 14 -12.81 8.66 -7.70
N GLY A 15 -12.46 7.40 -7.92
CA GLY A 15 -12.47 6.39 -6.88
C GLY A 15 -11.46 6.71 -5.80
N ARG A 16 -11.69 6.13 -4.63
CA ARG A 16 -10.75 6.20 -3.51
C ARG A 16 -11.01 5.01 -2.61
N PHE A 17 -10.01 4.67 -1.83
CA PHE A 17 -10.18 3.61 -0.86
C PHE A 17 -9.50 4.00 0.46
N ARG A 18 -9.96 3.36 1.51
CA ARG A 18 -9.35 3.46 2.83
C ARG A 18 -9.51 2.12 3.54
N VAL A 19 -8.41 1.63 4.08
CA VAL A 19 -8.39 0.42 4.90
C VAL A 19 -7.81 0.78 6.24
N ASP A 20 -8.56 0.52 7.31
CA ASP A 20 -8.09 0.68 8.67
C ASP A 20 -7.86 -0.71 9.27
N ILE A 21 -6.66 -0.93 9.79
CA ILE A 21 -6.27 -2.19 10.40
C ILE A 21 -6.14 -1.97 11.90
N HIS A 22 -6.99 -2.64 12.67
CA HIS A 22 -6.98 -2.55 14.13
C HIS A 22 -6.09 -3.65 14.68
N ALA A 23 -5.09 -3.26 15.47
CA ALA A 23 -4.16 -4.19 16.09
C ALA A 23 -4.19 -4.03 17.61
N ARG A 24 -4.06 -5.16 18.30
CA ARG A 24 -3.97 -5.20 19.75
C ARG A 24 -2.80 -6.06 20.15
N THR A 25 -1.92 -5.52 20.98
CA THR A 25 -0.77 -6.27 21.48
C THR A 25 -1.16 -7.11 22.69
N ALA A 26 -0.29 -8.05 23.05
CA ALA A 26 -0.54 -8.95 24.19
C ALA A 26 -0.66 -8.19 25.52
N ASP A 27 -0.01 -7.03 25.63
CA ASP A 27 -0.07 -6.19 26.84
C ASP A 27 -1.25 -5.20 26.82
N GLY A 28 -2.11 -5.29 25.81
CA GLY A 28 -3.33 -4.48 25.75
C GLY A 28 -3.22 -3.16 24.99
N ALA A 29 -2.05 -2.82 24.45
CA ALA A 29 -1.91 -1.63 23.63
C ALA A 29 -2.70 -1.79 22.33
N ARG A 30 -3.29 -0.70 21.85
CA ARG A 30 -4.10 -0.69 20.63
C ARG A 30 -3.53 0.29 19.62
N TYR A 31 -3.53 -0.15 18.37
CA TYR A 31 -3.05 0.65 17.26
C TYR A 31 -4.03 0.58 16.09
N VAL A 32 -4.11 1.64 15.33
CA VAL A 32 -4.83 1.64 14.05
C VAL A 32 -3.86 2.05 12.97
N SER A 33 -3.68 1.18 12.00
CA SER A 33 -2.91 1.48 10.79
C SER A 33 -3.89 1.83 9.67
N THR A 34 -3.65 2.93 8.97
CA THR A 34 -4.49 3.38 7.88
C THR A 34 -3.72 3.34 6.58
N VAL A 35 -4.33 2.72 5.57
CA VAL A 35 -3.84 2.74 4.19
C VAL A 35 -4.95 3.35 3.33
N ALA A 36 -4.66 4.43 2.66
CA ALA A 36 -5.65 5.13 1.85
C ALA A 36 -5.00 5.74 0.62
N ALA A 37 -5.76 5.88 -0.44
CA ALA A 37 -5.32 6.56 -1.65
C ALA A 37 -6.49 7.01 -2.49
N GLN A 38 -6.24 7.99 -3.36
CA GLN A 38 -7.13 8.33 -4.46
C GLN A 38 -6.95 7.29 -5.55
N GLY A 39 -8.03 7.03 -6.29
CA GLY A 39 -8.03 6.06 -7.37
C GLY A 39 -8.68 4.75 -6.99
N ASP A 40 -9.21 4.07 -7.99
CA ASP A 40 -9.84 2.77 -7.81
C ASP A 40 -8.80 1.73 -7.37
N PRO A 41 -9.03 0.98 -6.27
CA PRO A 41 -8.07 -0.01 -5.80
C PRO A 41 -7.91 -1.20 -6.76
N GLY A 42 -8.88 -1.43 -7.66
CA GLY A 42 -8.80 -2.50 -8.65
C GLY A 42 -7.82 -2.20 -9.76
N TYR A 43 -7.67 -0.93 -10.15
CA TYR A 43 -6.85 -0.56 -11.31
C TYR A 43 -5.91 0.60 -11.03
N ALA A 44 -6.44 1.81 -10.81
CA ALA A 44 -5.62 3.02 -10.75
C ALA A 44 -4.61 2.98 -9.59
N ALA A 45 -5.08 2.76 -8.37
CA ALA A 45 -4.20 2.70 -7.21
C ALA A 45 -3.30 1.46 -7.23
N THR A 46 -3.81 0.33 -7.70
CA THR A 46 -3.03 -0.91 -7.83
C THR A 46 -1.89 -0.75 -8.84
N SER A 47 -2.12 -0.02 -9.94
CA SER A 47 -1.05 0.27 -10.91
C SER A 47 0.09 1.06 -10.26
N VAL A 48 -0.22 2.04 -9.42
CA VAL A 48 0.79 2.80 -8.67
C VAL A 48 1.53 1.90 -7.69
N MET A 49 0.81 1.07 -6.95
CA MET A 49 1.42 0.15 -6.00
C MET A 49 2.38 -0.82 -6.69
N LEU A 50 1.98 -1.38 -7.81
CA LEU A 50 2.83 -2.29 -8.59
C LEU A 50 4.06 -1.58 -9.16
N GLY A 51 3.86 -0.40 -9.75
CA GLY A 51 4.95 0.40 -10.31
C GLY A 51 5.96 0.82 -9.26
N GLU A 52 5.49 1.32 -8.11
CA GLU A 52 6.38 1.72 -7.02
C GLU A 52 7.11 0.51 -6.41
N SER A 53 6.45 -0.66 -6.35
CA SER A 53 7.10 -1.88 -5.88
C SER A 53 8.25 -2.30 -6.80
N ALA A 54 8.04 -2.24 -8.12
CA ALA A 54 9.07 -2.56 -9.09
C ALA A 54 10.25 -1.58 -9.00
N LEU A 55 9.98 -0.29 -8.89
CA LEU A 55 11.02 0.73 -8.72
C LEU A 55 11.78 0.55 -7.40
N CYS A 56 11.07 0.21 -6.33
CA CYS A 56 11.68 -0.04 -5.03
C CYS A 56 12.70 -1.19 -5.10
N LEU A 57 12.31 -2.30 -5.70
CA LEU A 57 13.21 -3.44 -5.87
C LEU A 57 14.42 -3.11 -6.76
N ALA A 58 14.22 -2.30 -7.78
CA ALA A 58 15.29 -1.96 -8.74
C ALA A 58 16.23 -0.88 -8.23
N MET A 59 15.74 0.09 -7.46
CA MET A 59 16.48 1.32 -7.17
C MET A 59 16.82 1.50 -5.69
N ASP A 60 16.13 0.83 -4.78
CA ASP A 60 16.28 1.06 -3.35
C ASP A 60 16.99 -0.10 -2.63
N GLU A 61 17.83 -0.86 -3.33
CA GLU A 61 18.47 -2.07 -2.83
C GLU A 61 19.12 -1.88 -1.45
N ALA A 62 19.80 -0.76 -1.24
CA ALA A 62 20.48 -0.49 0.02
C ALA A 62 19.54 -0.35 1.23
N ARG A 63 18.25 -0.11 0.99
CA ARG A 63 17.23 0.07 2.02
C ARG A 63 16.36 -1.18 2.22
N LEU A 64 16.52 -2.19 1.40
CA LEU A 64 15.68 -3.38 1.46
C LEU A 64 16.11 -4.30 2.60
N PRO A 65 15.15 -5.01 3.23
CA PRO A 65 15.49 -6.09 4.16
C PRO A 65 16.34 -7.15 3.48
N ASP A 66 17.22 -7.79 4.24
CA ASP A 66 18.09 -8.85 3.73
C ASP A 66 17.30 -10.18 3.67
N ARG A 67 16.42 -10.28 2.69
CA ARG A 67 15.57 -11.44 2.47
C ARG A 67 15.39 -11.69 0.98
N ALA A 68 15.30 -12.95 0.60
CA ALA A 68 15.06 -13.36 -0.77
C ALA A 68 14.09 -14.54 -0.82
N GLY A 69 13.42 -14.68 -1.95
CA GLY A 69 12.46 -15.76 -2.17
C GLY A 69 11.11 -15.25 -2.62
N VAL A 70 10.07 -16.07 -2.44
CA VAL A 70 8.69 -15.65 -2.68
C VAL A 70 8.18 -14.97 -1.42
N LEU A 71 8.04 -13.65 -1.47
CA LEU A 71 7.77 -12.81 -0.30
C LEU A 71 6.60 -11.89 -0.56
N THR A 72 5.90 -11.50 0.51
CA THR A 72 4.93 -10.39 0.43
C THR A 72 5.71 -9.08 0.24
N PRO A 73 5.07 -8.04 -0.33
CA PRO A 73 5.71 -6.74 -0.47
C PRO A 73 6.24 -6.16 0.85
N ALA A 74 5.50 -6.31 1.93
CA ALA A 74 5.93 -5.81 3.23
C ALA A 74 7.20 -6.50 3.72
N THR A 75 7.30 -7.82 3.55
CA THR A 75 8.48 -8.58 3.95
C THR A 75 9.68 -8.28 3.06
N ALA A 76 9.45 -8.10 1.76
CA ALA A 76 10.52 -7.85 0.80
C ALA A 76 11.08 -6.43 0.85
N MET A 77 10.24 -5.43 1.11
CA MET A 77 10.60 -4.02 0.91
C MET A 77 10.46 -3.15 2.16
N GLY A 78 9.61 -3.53 3.11
CA GLY A 78 9.50 -2.82 4.37
C GLY A 78 9.22 -1.32 4.25
N GLY A 79 9.93 -0.51 5.02
CA GLY A 79 9.77 0.94 5.05
C GLY A 79 10.14 1.65 3.76
N ALA A 80 11.01 1.06 2.94
CA ALA A 80 11.39 1.66 1.66
C ALA A 80 10.17 1.79 0.73
N LEU A 81 9.34 0.75 0.64
CA LEU A 81 8.12 0.81 -0.15
C LEU A 81 7.10 1.78 0.46
N ALA A 82 6.94 1.76 1.78
CA ALA A 82 6.02 2.68 2.45
C ALA A 82 6.36 4.13 2.13
N ASP A 83 7.64 4.50 2.16
CA ASP A 83 8.08 5.86 1.83
C ASP A 83 7.81 6.22 0.37
N ARG A 84 8.02 5.28 -0.56
CA ARG A 84 7.71 5.50 -1.97
C ARG A 84 6.21 5.74 -2.18
N LEU A 85 5.36 4.95 -1.53
CA LEU A 85 3.90 5.11 -1.66
C LEU A 85 3.44 6.43 -1.07
N LYS A 86 4.01 6.88 0.04
CA LYS A 86 3.72 8.21 0.59
C LYS A 86 4.12 9.32 -0.39
N GLY A 87 5.26 9.16 -1.06
CA GLY A 87 5.69 10.09 -2.11
C GLY A 87 4.76 10.09 -3.33
N ALA A 88 3.97 9.04 -3.53
CA ALA A 88 2.97 8.92 -4.58
C ALA A 88 1.56 9.25 -4.07
N ASP A 89 1.45 10.01 -2.99
CA ASP A 89 0.21 10.51 -2.38
C ASP A 89 -0.67 9.43 -1.73
N PHE A 90 -0.07 8.31 -1.33
CA PHE A 90 -0.74 7.34 -0.48
C PHE A 90 -0.64 7.78 0.98
N THR A 91 -1.70 7.52 1.72
CA THR A 91 -1.69 7.67 3.17
C THR A 91 -1.33 6.33 3.79
N LEU A 92 -0.27 6.32 4.58
CA LEU A 92 0.20 5.15 5.32
C LEU A 92 0.60 5.64 6.70
N ASP A 93 -0.25 5.47 7.68
CA ASP A 93 0.08 5.91 9.02
C ASP A 93 -0.33 4.89 10.08
N VAL A 94 0.23 5.03 11.26
CA VAL A 94 -0.10 4.22 12.43
C VAL A 94 -0.32 5.17 13.59
N ARG A 95 -1.43 5.01 14.28
CA ARG A 95 -1.71 5.80 15.48
C ARG A 95 -2.03 4.91 16.67
N THR A 96 -1.70 5.39 17.84
CA THR A 96 -2.04 4.73 19.09
C THR A 96 -3.48 5.08 19.46
N VAL A 97 -4.24 4.10 19.92
CA VAL A 97 -5.60 4.29 20.40
C VAL A 97 -5.60 4.00 21.90
N SER A 98 -6.04 4.98 22.64
CA SER A 98 -6.15 4.84 24.11
C SER A 98 -7.43 4.13 24.51
#